data_28041895050d51356367425a1965ad8a
#
_entry.id   28041895050d51356367425a1965ad8a
#
_cell.length_a   1.000
_cell.length_b   1.000
_cell.length_c   1.000
_cell.angle_alpha   90.00
_cell.angle_beta   90.00
_cell.angle_gamma   90.00
#
_symmetry.space_group_name_H-M   'P 1'
#
loop_
_entity.id
_entity.type
_entity.pdbx_description
1 polymer ?
#
loop_
_entity_poly.entity_id
_entity_poly.type
_entity_poly.pdbx_seq_one_letter_code
_entity_poly.pdbx_strand_id
1 'polypeptide(L)'
;HMRWDLRHLSQKKHQRRNNMAINIEAMRAKLEASKNGGNKKQDNTKWKPEQGDQTIRIVPTADGDPFKEFHFHYNVGKNPGILCPKKNHGEDCPICDFASALWREGVEKNEDDLKREAKKLFVRKRYFSPILVRGEEDLGVRIWSYGKTAYENLLGLVLDPDYGDITDPSTGTDIVLNYNIPGTPGSFPKTQLKPRRRPSPLCDDQVADCQALLDSVPDISKIFERKTSDEVQAILDDFLSTDSSSENRSTETEK
;
A
#
# COMPACT_ATOMS: atom_id res chain seq x y z
N HIS A 1 53.84 -8.64 59.95
CA HIS A 1 53.74 -9.70 58.96
C HIS A 1 52.33 -9.70 58.35
N MET A 2 52.13 -8.97 57.26
CA MET A 2 50.91 -9.04 56.46
C MET A 2 51.10 -10.09 55.33
N ARG A 3 50.42 -11.21 55.44
CA ARG A 3 50.37 -12.24 54.42
C ARG A 3 49.18 -11.87 53.49
N TRP A 4 49.42 -11.35 52.27
CA TRP A 4 48.38 -11.06 51.26
C TRP A 4 47.97 -12.42 50.70
N ASP A 5 46.65 -12.67 50.75
CA ASP A 5 46.07 -13.91 50.29
C ASP A 5 45.81 -13.80 48.74
N LEU A 6 46.70 -14.43 47.97
CA LEU A 6 46.70 -14.49 46.51
C LEU A 6 45.53 -15.27 45.94
N ARG A 7 44.67 -15.86 46.79
CA ARG A 7 43.53 -16.66 46.32
C ARG A 7 42.37 -15.82 45.79
N HIS A 8 42.20 -14.58 46.23
CA HIS A 8 41.14 -13.68 45.74
C HIS A 8 41.38 -13.12 44.33
N LEU A 9 42.61 -13.09 43.85
CA LEU A 9 42.94 -12.60 42.50
C LEU A 9 42.72 -13.67 41.43
N SER A 10 42.78 -14.94 41.78
CA SER A 10 42.55 -16.04 40.86
C SER A 10 41.06 -16.21 40.52
N GLN A 11 40.17 -16.02 41.51
CA GLN A 11 38.74 -16.15 41.28
C GLN A 11 38.16 -15.00 40.45
N LYS A 12 38.66 -13.76 40.61
CA LYS A 12 38.22 -12.62 39.76
C LYS A 12 38.68 -12.72 38.31
N LYS A 13 39.82 -13.40 38.04
CA LYS A 13 40.26 -13.65 36.64
C LYS A 13 39.45 -14.72 35.94
N HIS A 14 38.95 -15.73 36.68
CA HIS A 14 38.08 -16.77 36.07
C HIS A 14 36.68 -16.26 35.77
N GLN A 15 36.14 -15.39 36.61
CA GLN A 15 34.81 -14.83 36.42
C GLN A 15 34.73 -13.80 35.26
N ARG A 16 35.85 -13.13 34.93
CA ARG A 16 35.94 -12.23 33.78
C ARG A 16 36.11 -12.96 32.44
N ARG A 17 36.59 -14.22 32.44
CA ARG A 17 36.70 -15.02 31.19
C ARG A 17 35.38 -15.64 30.74
N ASN A 18 34.42 -15.86 31.65
CA ASN A 18 33.12 -16.44 31.30
C ASN A 18 32.13 -15.44 30.71
N ASN A 19 32.40 -14.13 30.80
CA ASN A 19 31.53 -13.10 30.22
C ASN A 19 31.87 -12.71 28.78
N MET A 20 32.84 -13.35 28.13
CA MET A 20 33.21 -13.12 26.72
C MET A 20 32.89 -14.32 25.81
N ALA A 21 32.25 -15.36 26.34
CA ALA A 21 31.79 -16.46 25.51
C ALA A 21 30.51 -16.02 24.77
N ILE A 22 30.56 -16.12 23.47
CA ILE A 22 29.38 -15.88 22.59
C ILE A 22 28.28 -16.84 23.08
N ASN A 23 27.12 -16.29 23.43
CA ASN A 23 25.94 -17.09 23.77
C ASN A 23 25.40 -17.76 22.50
N ILE A 24 25.83 -19.01 22.29
CA ILE A 24 25.48 -19.79 21.08
C ILE A 24 23.94 -20.00 20.97
N GLU A 25 23.24 -20.15 22.10
CA GLU A 25 21.77 -20.26 22.09
C GLU A 25 21.10 -18.97 21.62
N ALA A 26 21.58 -17.83 22.10
CA ALA A 26 21.10 -16.53 21.61
C ALA A 26 21.42 -16.33 20.12
N MET A 27 22.58 -16.84 19.65
CA MET A 27 22.92 -16.80 18.22
C MET A 27 22.09 -17.77 17.39
N ARG A 28 21.77 -18.96 17.91
CA ARG A 28 20.84 -19.90 17.25
C ARG A 28 19.43 -19.31 17.19
N ALA A 29 18.92 -18.72 18.26
CA ALA A 29 17.63 -18.04 18.27
C ALA A 29 17.58 -16.88 17.24
N LYS A 30 18.66 -16.10 17.12
CA LYS A 30 18.78 -15.06 16.09
C LYS A 30 18.85 -15.64 14.67
N LEU A 31 19.53 -16.76 14.49
CA LEU A 31 19.60 -17.43 13.18
C LEU A 31 18.24 -18.03 12.79
N GLU A 32 17.52 -18.62 13.74
CA GLU A 32 16.15 -19.12 13.50
C GLU A 32 15.17 -17.98 13.27
N ALA A 33 15.25 -16.90 14.01
CA ALA A 33 14.47 -15.68 13.78
C ALA A 33 14.81 -15.05 12.42
N SER A 34 16.07 -15.10 11.97
CA SER A 34 16.50 -14.65 10.64
C SER A 34 16.01 -15.57 9.53
N LYS A 35 15.98 -16.89 9.74
CA LYS A 35 15.42 -17.85 8.80
C LYS A 35 13.89 -17.78 8.73
N ASN A 36 13.23 -17.53 9.86
CA ASN A 36 11.79 -17.31 9.96
C ASN A 36 11.38 -15.86 9.62
N GLY A 37 12.31 -14.91 9.68
CA GLY A 37 12.10 -13.51 9.26
C GLY A 37 12.04 -13.31 7.74
N GLY A 38 12.26 -14.37 6.97
CA GLY A 38 11.98 -14.43 5.52
C GLY A 38 10.49 -14.58 5.17
N ASN A 39 9.65 -14.98 6.11
CA ASN A 39 8.23 -14.75 6.05
C ASN A 39 7.93 -13.33 6.60
N LYS A 40 8.15 -12.28 5.79
CA LYS A 40 7.20 -11.18 5.82
C LYS A 40 5.85 -11.88 5.78
N LYS A 41 5.04 -11.81 6.87
CA LYS A 41 3.60 -12.05 6.76
C LYS A 41 3.22 -11.25 5.54
N GLN A 42 2.96 -11.94 4.46
CA GLN A 42 2.49 -11.32 3.24
C GLN A 42 1.29 -10.54 3.73
N ASP A 43 1.31 -9.22 3.61
CA ASP A 43 0.19 -8.39 4.02
C ASP A 43 -0.96 -8.75 3.07
N ASN A 44 -1.65 -9.83 3.40
CA ASN A 44 -2.77 -10.38 2.62
C ASN A 44 -3.96 -9.41 2.59
N THR A 45 -3.85 -8.31 3.32
CA THR A 45 -4.89 -7.27 3.36
C THR A 45 -5.06 -6.60 1.99
N LYS A 46 -4.00 -6.45 1.21
CA LYS A 46 -4.06 -5.81 -0.13
C LYS A 46 -4.13 -6.85 -1.23
N TRP A 47 -5.14 -6.73 -2.08
CA TRP A 47 -5.30 -7.58 -3.25
C TRP A 47 -4.99 -6.84 -4.56
N LYS A 48 -4.33 -7.53 -5.48
CA LYS A 48 -4.10 -7.08 -6.84
C LYS A 48 -4.64 -8.15 -7.80
N PRO A 49 -5.40 -7.76 -8.84
CA PRO A 49 -5.86 -8.71 -9.83
C PRO A 49 -4.68 -9.30 -10.62
N GLU A 50 -4.79 -10.57 -10.94
CA GLU A 50 -3.92 -11.26 -11.88
C GLU A 50 -4.45 -11.12 -13.31
N GLN A 51 -3.61 -11.43 -14.29
CA GLN A 51 -4.02 -11.46 -15.71
C GLN A 51 -5.17 -12.45 -15.91
N GLY A 52 -6.27 -11.98 -16.52
CA GLY A 52 -7.43 -12.81 -16.82
C GLY A 52 -8.65 -12.51 -15.95
N ASP A 53 -9.53 -13.49 -15.83
CA ASP A 53 -10.81 -13.38 -15.13
C ASP A 53 -10.71 -13.86 -13.68
N GLN A 54 -11.18 -13.04 -12.75
CA GLN A 54 -11.36 -13.39 -11.35
C GLN A 54 -12.77 -12.99 -10.93
N THR A 55 -13.40 -13.79 -10.09
CA THR A 55 -14.73 -13.45 -9.55
C THR A 55 -14.54 -12.85 -8.16
N ILE A 56 -15.09 -11.66 -7.95
CA ILE A 56 -15.04 -10.95 -6.68
C ILE A 56 -16.44 -10.59 -6.19
N ARG A 57 -16.59 -10.46 -4.89
CA ARG A 57 -17.74 -9.85 -4.24
C ARG A 57 -17.29 -8.61 -3.48
N ILE A 58 -17.93 -7.47 -3.72
CA ILE A 58 -17.74 -6.28 -2.86
C ILE A 58 -18.42 -6.57 -1.53
N VAL A 59 -17.70 -6.40 -0.43
CA VAL A 59 -18.19 -6.63 0.92
C VAL A 59 -18.74 -5.32 1.49
N PRO A 60 -19.91 -5.33 2.14
CA PRO A 60 -20.46 -4.11 2.74
C PRO A 60 -19.57 -3.61 3.87
N THR A 61 -19.59 -2.31 4.10
CA THR A 61 -18.88 -1.63 5.20
C THR A 61 -19.86 -1.11 6.24
N ALA A 62 -19.42 -0.97 7.48
CA ALA A 62 -20.26 -0.53 8.60
C ALA A 62 -20.86 0.88 8.39
N ASP A 63 -20.18 1.74 7.63
CA ASP A 63 -20.63 3.10 7.29
C ASP A 63 -21.46 3.18 5.99
N GLY A 64 -21.72 2.05 5.35
CA GLY A 64 -22.54 1.98 4.14
C GLY A 64 -21.89 2.51 2.87
N ASP A 65 -20.59 2.86 2.90
CA ASP A 65 -19.82 3.28 1.73
C ASP A 65 -18.62 2.36 1.48
N PRO A 66 -18.78 1.32 0.65
CA PRO A 66 -17.70 0.40 0.32
C PRO A 66 -16.72 0.91 -0.75
N PHE A 67 -16.88 2.15 -1.23
CA PHE A 67 -16.09 2.72 -2.32
C PHE A 67 -15.27 3.92 -1.83
N LYS A 68 -14.27 3.67 -0.98
CA LYS A 68 -13.47 4.73 -0.36
C LYS A 68 -12.54 5.41 -1.37
N GLU A 69 -12.49 6.73 -1.32
CA GLU A 69 -11.67 7.57 -2.17
C GLU A 69 -10.50 8.15 -1.40
N PHE A 70 -9.29 8.03 -1.95
CA PHE A 70 -8.09 8.67 -1.42
C PHE A 70 -7.24 9.29 -2.51
N HIS A 71 -6.49 10.31 -2.12
CA HIS A 71 -5.61 11.06 -2.98
C HIS A 71 -4.16 10.87 -2.58
N PHE A 72 -3.30 10.49 -3.54
CA PHE A 72 -1.90 10.17 -3.31
C PHE A 72 -0.97 10.96 -4.22
N HIS A 73 0.22 11.27 -3.69
CA HIS A 73 1.40 11.57 -4.49
C HIS A 73 2.24 10.31 -4.65
N TYR A 74 2.66 10.01 -5.87
CA TYR A 74 3.51 8.86 -6.19
C TYR A 74 4.88 9.32 -6.69
N ASN A 75 5.87 8.43 -6.62
CA ASN A 75 7.21 8.65 -7.14
C ASN A 75 7.96 9.81 -6.46
N VAL A 76 7.71 10.05 -5.19
CA VAL A 76 8.43 11.03 -4.39
C VAL A 76 9.44 10.30 -3.53
N GLY A 77 10.68 10.26 -3.99
CA GLY A 77 11.77 9.54 -3.35
C GLY A 77 11.52 8.04 -3.23
N LYS A 78 11.82 7.49 -2.08
CA LYS A 78 11.65 6.04 -1.78
C LYS A 78 10.22 5.65 -1.40
N ASN A 79 9.28 6.60 -1.35
CA ASN A 79 7.92 6.35 -0.91
C ASN A 79 7.06 5.83 -2.08
N PRO A 80 6.42 4.68 -1.94
CA PRO A 80 5.57 4.13 -3.01
C PRO A 80 4.29 4.94 -3.22
N GLY A 81 3.83 5.65 -2.20
CA GLY A 81 2.66 6.53 -2.25
C GLY A 81 2.49 7.26 -0.92
N ILE A 82 2.22 8.55 -0.98
CA ILE A 82 2.02 9.43 0.16
C ILE A 82 0.61 9.99 0.08
N LEU A 83 -0.20 9.83 1.15
CA LEU A 83 -1.49 10.51 1.25
C LEU A 83 -1.28 12.02 1.16
N CYS A 84 -2.00 12.67 0.24
CA CYS A 84 -1.96 14.12 0.10
C CYS A 84 -2.66 14.79 1.31
N PRO A 85 -1.96 15.55 2.16
CA PRO A 85 -2.58 16.25 3.28
C PRO A 85 -3.70 17.20 2.83
N LYS A 86 -3.48 17.92 1.74
CA LYS A 86 -4.43 18.91 1.22
C LYS A 86 -5.74 18.30 0.72
N LYS A 87 -5.65 17.23 -0.08
CA LYS A 87 -6.83 16.63 -0.71
C LYS A 87 -7.59 15.67 0.21
N ASN A 88 -6.91 15.05 1.17
CA ASN A 88 -7.58 14.13 2.10
C ASN A 88 -8.02 14.80 3.41
N HIS A 89 -7.30 15.85 3.86
CA HIS A 89 -7.50 16.43 5.19
C HIS A 89 -7.68 17.95 5.22
N GLY A 90 -7.56 18.64 4.07
CA GLY A 90 -7.67 20.10 3.99
C GLY A 90 -6.46 20.86 4.56
N GLU A 91 -5.34 20.17 4.77
CA GLU A 91 -4.10 20.71 5.31
C GLU A 91 -3.16 21.14 4.16
N ASP A 92 -2.14 21.93 4.48
CA ASP A 92 -1.13 22.32 3.50
C ASP A 92 -0.35 21.10 3.01
N CYS A 93 -0.05 21.08 1.71
CA CYS A 93 0.71 19.99 1.09
C CYS A 93 1.89 20.56 0.28
N PRO A 94 3.12 20.45 0.79
CA PRO A 94 4.31 20.94 0.10
C PRO A 94 4.52 20.37 -1.30
N ILE A 95 4.17 19.10 -1.52
CA ILE A 95 4.27 18.46 -2.85
C ILE A 95 3.28 19.10 -3.84
N CYS A 96 2.04 19.37 -3.41
CA CYS A 96 1.05 20.07 -4.26
C CYS A 96 1.54 21.46 -4.66
N ASP A 97 2.10 22.20 -3.71
CA ASP A 97 2.53 23.58 -3.93
C ASP A 97 3.76 23.62 -4.82
N PHE A 98 4.73 22.73 -4.59
CA PHE A 98 5.90 22.55 -5.44
C PHE A 98 5.52 22.15 -6.88
N ALA A 99 4.69 21.13 -7.04
CA ALA A 99 4.24 20.67 -8.36
C ALA A 99 3.49 21.77 -9.12
N SER A 100 2.67 22.56 -8.42
CA SER A 100 1.95 23.68 -9.03
C SER A 100 2.88 24.83 -9.43
N ALA A 101 3.91 25.11 -8.63
CA ALA A 101 4.94 26.12 -8.96
C ALA A 101 5.75 25.68 -10.19
N LEU A 102 6.21 24.43 -10.20
CA LEU A 102 6.96 23.86 -11.31
C LEU A 102 6.15 23.85 -12.63
N TRP A 103 4.86 23.53 -12.54
CA TRP A 103 3.97 23.60 -13.70
C TRP A 103 3.85 25.02 -14.25
N ARG A 104 3.63 26.02 -13.38
CA ARG A 104 3.53 27.42 -13.79
C ARG A 104 4.79 27.90 -14.46
N GLU A 105 5.95 27.60 -13.87
CA GLU A 105 7.25 27.95 -14.46
C GLU A 105 7.44 27.32 -15.85
N GLY A 106 7.08 26.03 -16.01
CA GLY A 106 7.12 25.34 -17.29
C GLY A 106 6.17 25.94 -18.34
N VAL A 107 5.05 26.50 -17.91
CA VAL A 107 4.13 27.21 -18.80
C VAL A 107 4.71 28.58 -19.22
N GLU A 108 5.21 29.36 -18.28
CA GLU A 108 5.77 30.70 -18.51
C GLU A 108 7.01 30.66 -19.41
N LYS A 109 7.89 29.68 -19.20
CA LYS A 109 9.11 29.49 -19.98
C LYS A 109 8.90 28.66 -21.25
N ASN A 110 7.72 28.11 -21.44
CA ASN A 110 7.39 27.13 -22.50
C ASN A 110 8.31 25.89 -22.50
N GLU A 111 8.68 25.41 -21.30
CA GLU A 111 9.53 24.25 -21.10
C GLU A 111 8.71 22.99 -20.82
N ASP A 112 8.66 22.07 -21.78
CA ASP A 112 7.87 20.84 -21.67
C ASP A 112 8.44 19.84 -20.65
N ASP A 113 9.72 19.90 -20.38
CA ASP A 113 10.39 19.06 -19.39
C ASP A 113 9.89 19.40 -17.98
N LEU A 114 9.84 20.69 -17.62
CA LEU A 114 9.29 21.13 -16.32
C LEU A 114 7.82 20.71 -16.17
N LYS A 115 7.03 20.87 -17.24
CA LYS A 115 5.61 20.43 -17.23
C LYS A 115 5.50 18.90 -17.02
N ARG A 116 6.40 18.13 -17.60
CA ARG A 116 6.43 16.66 -17.47
C ARG A 116 6.78 16.23 -16.05
N GLU A 117 7.80 16.86 -15.45
CA GLU A 117 8.18 16.60 -14.06
C GLU A 117 7.05 17.00 -13.10
N ALA A 118 6.45 18.16 -13.27
CA ALA A 118 5.29 18.56 -12.47
C ALA A 118 4.14 17.55 -12.52
N LYS A 119 3.83 17.03 -13.72
CA LYS A 119 2.78 16.01 -13.90
C LYS A 119 3.05 14.71 -13.15
N LYS A 120 4.30 14.32 -12.96
CA LYS A 120 4.66 13.13 -12.18
C LYS A 120 4.31 13.30 -10.70
N LEU A 121 4.41 14.53 -10.18
CA LEU A 121 4.16 14.88 -8.80
C LEU A 121 2.70 15.23 -8.50
N PHE A 122 1.87 15.44 -9.51
CA PHE A 122 0.45 15.77 -9.29
C PHE A 122 -0.25 14.66 -8.53
N VAL A 123 -1.15 15.09 -7.65
CA VAL A 123 -1.99 14.19 -6.87
C VAL A 123 -2.84 13.30 -7.78
N ARG A 124 -2.93 12.03 -7.43
CA ARG A 124 -3.73 11.03 -8.14
C ARG A 124 -4.77 10.43 -7.22
N LYS A 125 -5.99 10.35 -7.72
CA LYS A 125 -7.11 9.74 -7.02
C LYS A 125 -7.11 8.24 -7.22
N ARG A 126 -7.35 7.49 -6.13
CA ARG A 126 -7.51 6.04 -6.13
C ARG A 126 -8.71 5.67 -5.28
N TYR A 127 -9.36 4.58 -5.65
CA TYR A 127 -10.51 4.03 -4.95
C TYR A 127 -10.16 2.68 -4.36
N PHE A 128 -10.82 2.35 -3.26
CA PHE A 128 -10.55 1.15 -2.48
C PHE A 128 -11.85 0.53 -2.01
N SER A 129 -11.97 -0.79 -2.18
CA SER A 129 -13.12 -1.55 -1.70
C SER A 129 -12.67 -2.81 -0.99
N PRO A 130 -13.38 -3.21 0.09
CA PRO A 130 -13.22 -4.53 0.66
C PRO A 130 -13.88 -5.54 -0.28
N ILE A 131 -13.17 -6.62 -0.56
CA ILE A 131 -13.63 -7.68 -1.44
C ILE A 131 -13.39 -9.06 -0.85
N LEU A 132 -14.25 -10.00 -1.21
CA LEU A 132 -14.03 -11.43 -1.10
C LEU A 132 -13.75 -11.97 -2.50
N VAL A 133 -12.66 -12.71 -2.66
CA VAL A 133 -12.32 -13.33 -3.96
C VAL A 133 -12.84 -14.76 -3.95
N ARG A 134 -13.64 -15.10 -4.94
CA ARG A 134 -14.22 -16.44 -5.06
C ARG A 134 -13.15 -17.46 -5.44
N GLY A 135 -13.11 -18.55 -4.68
CA GLY A 135 -12.07 -19.57 -4.76
C GLY A 135 -10.86 -19.31 -3.85
N GLU A 136 -10.86 -18.20 -3.11
CA GLU A 136 -9.82 -17.82 -2.15
C GLU A 136 -10.45 -17.30 -0.85
N GLU A 137 -11.62 -17.82 -0.49
CA GLU A 137 -12.40 -17.39 0.66
C GLU A 137 -11.65 -17.60 1.99
N ASP A 138 -10.77 -18.59 2.05
CA ASP A 138 -9.87 -18.87 3.17
C ASP A 138 -8.91 -17.71 3.50
N LEU A 139 -8.62 -16.86 2.53
CA LEU A 139 -7.80 -15.65 2.72
C LEU A 139 -8.60 -14.47 3.29
N GLY A 140 -9.92 -14.60 3.44
CA GLY A 140 -10.80 -13.61 4.02
C GLY A 140 -10.97 -12.33 3.17
N VAL A 141 -11.41 -11.26 3.83
CA VAL A 141 -11.63 -9.96 3.18
C VAL A 141 -10.30 -9.27 2.90
N ARG A 142 -10.15 -8.85 1.64
CA ARG A 142 -8.96 -8.11 1.18
C ARG A 142 -9.37 -6.78 0.56
N ILE A 143 -8.43 -5.85 0.43
CA ILE A 143 -8.68 -4.52 -0.12
C ILE A 143 -8.16 -4.45 -1.56
N TRP A 144 -9.09 -4.21 -2.47
CA TRP A 144 -8.80 -3.95 -3.87
C TRP A 144 -8.67 -2.45 -4.13
N SER A 145 -7.60 -2.06 -4.83
CA SER A 145 -7.33 -0.69 -5.25
C SER A 145 -7.54 -0.55 -6.75
N TYR A 146 -8.32 0.45 -7.18
CA TYR A 146 -8.66 0.64 -8.59
C TYR A 146 -8.77 2.12 -8.98
N GLY A 147 -8.86 2.37 -10.28
CA GLY A 147 -8.95 3.71 -10.85
C GLY A 147 -10.40 4.16 -11.11
N LYS A 148 -10.52 5.38 -11.64
CA LYS A 148 -11.79 6.07 -11.88
C LYS A 148 -12.76 5.24 -12.75
N THR A 149 -12.29 4.62 -13.82
CA THR A 149 -13.15 3.85 -14.75
C THR A 149 -13.86 2.69 -14.06
N ALA A 150 -13.12 1.91 -13.23
CA ALA A 150 -13.74 0.83 -12.46
C ALA A 150 -14.71 1.37 -11.40
N TYR A 151 -14.37 2.50 -10.76
CA TYR A 151 -15.27 3.17 -9.81
C TYR A 151 -16.59 3.59 -10.46
N GLU A 152 -16.53 4.26 -11.60
CA GLU A 152 -17.75 4.69 -12.33
C GLU A 152 -18.59 3.49 -12.77
N ASN A 153 -17.97 2.39 -13.20
CA ASN A 153 -18.68 1.16 -13.53
C ASN A 153 -19.38 0.55 -12.30
N LEU A 154 -18.71 0.52 -11.14
CA LEU A 154 -19.30 0.02 -9.90
C LEU A 154 -20.50 0.87 -9.45
N LEU A 155 -20.35 2.20 -9.49
CA LEU A 155 -21.47 3.10 -9.18
C LEU A 155 -22.64 2.90 -10.17
N GLY A 156 -22.35 2.72 -11.45
CA GLY A 156 -23.36 2.41 -12.45
C GLY A 156 -24.15 1.14 -12.10
N LEU A 157 -23.47 0.11 -11.60
CA LEU A 157 -24.14 -1.13 -11.18
C LEU A 157 -25.00 -0.92 -9.92
N VAL A 158 -24.53 -0.18 -8.94
CA VAL A 158 -25.30 0.10 -7.70
C VAL A 158 -26.54 0.95 -7.99
N LEU A 159 -26.45 1.85 -8.95
CA LEU A 159 -27.55 2.73 -9.35
C LEU A 159 -28.51 2.08 -10.35
N ASP A 160 -28.16 0.93 -10.90
CA ASP A 160 -29.00 0.17 -11.81
C ASP A 160 -30.09 -0.58 -11.01
N PRO A 161 -31.39 -0.29 -11.23
CA PRO A 161 -32.48 -0.92 -10.48
C PRO A 161 -32.56 -2.43 -10.67
N ASP A 162 -31.98 -2.98 -11.74
CA ASP A 162 -31.98 -4.43 -11.99
C ASP A 162 -30.99 -5.17 -11.07
N TYR A 163 -29.96 -4.50 -10.56
CA TYR A 163 -28.96 -5.08 -9.64
C TYR A 163 -29.17 -4.66 -8.18
N GLY A 164 -29.57 -3.40 -7.96
CA GLY A 164 -29.74 -2.86 -6.62
C GLY A 164 -28.46 -2.85 -5.81
N ASP A 165 -28.57 -3.21 -4.53
CA ASP A 165 -27.40 -3.30 -3.64
C ASP A 165 -26.54 -4.53 -3.96
N ILE A 166 -25.51 -4.35 -4.75
CA ILE A 166 -24.58 -5.41 -5.14
C ILE A 166 -23.76 -5.95 -3.95
N THR A 167 -23.75 -5.26 -2.82
CA THR A 167 -22.99 -5.65 -1.61
C THR A 167 -23.82 -6.44 -0.61
N ASP A 168 -25.15 -6.48 -0.78
CA ASP A 168 -26.03 -7.16 0.16
C ASP A 168 -25.57 -8.61 0.42
N PRO A 169 -25.43 -9.03 1.70
CA PRO A 169 -24.89 -10.35 2.03
C PRO A 169 -25.76 -11.51 1.52
N SER A 170 -27.05 -11.32 1.34
CA SER A 170 -27.99 -12.37 0.93
C SER A 170 -28.31 -12.33 -0.55
N THR A 171 -28.52 -11.14 -1.11
CA THR A 171 -29.04 -10.91 -2.45
C THR A 171 -28.12 -10.15 -3.37
N GLY A 172 -26.92 -9.81 -2.92
CA GLY A 172 -25.94 -9.09 -3.71
C GLY A 172 -25.42 -9.88 -4.90
N THR A 173 -24.52 -9.27 -5.66
CA THR A 173 -24.08 -9.79 -6.95
C THR A 173 -22.57 -9.92 -7.02
N ASP A 174 -22.08 -11.10 -7.40
CA ASP A 174 -20.68 -11.31 -7.73
C ASP A 174 -20.32 -10.62 -9.06
N ILE A 175 -19.10 -10.13 -9.15
CA ILE A 175 -18.56 -9.43 -10.30
C ILE A 175 -17.41 -10.22 -10.88
N VAL A 176 -17.47 -10.51 -12.18
CA VAL A 176 -16.31 -11.02 -12.93
C VAL A 176 -15.45 -9.82 -13.31
N LEU A 177 -14.26 -9.79 -12.74
CA LEU A 177 -13.23 -8.81 -13.02
C LEU A 177 -12.27 -9.41 -14.03
N ASN A 178 -12.22 -8.85 -15.23
CA ASN A 178 -11.21 -9.17 -16.23
C ASN A 178 -10.09 -8.12 -16.14
N TYR A 179 -8.89 -8.57 -15.84
CA TYR A 179 -7.70 -7.73 -15.79
C TYR A 179 -6.78 -8.09 -16.94
N ASN A 180 -6.54 -7.12 -17.83
CA ASN A 180 -5.70 -7.31 -19.00
C ASN A 180 -4.49 -6.40 -18.97
N ILE A 181 -3.30 -7.02 -18.97
CA ILE A 181 -2.02 -6.33 -19.07
C ILE A 181 -1.62 -6.35 -20.54
N PRO A 182 -1.62 -5.18 -21.23
CA PRO A 182 -1.24 -5.13 -22.63
C PRO A 182 0.22 -5.54 -22.85
N GLY A 183 0.51 -6.30 -23.90
CA GLY A 183 1.87 -6.66 -24.29
C GLY A 183 2.68 -5.50 -24.89
N THR A 184 2.06 -4.33 -25.12
CA THR A 184 2.72 -3.16 -25.73
C THR A 184 3.40 -2.33 -24.64
N PRO A 185 4.71 -2.05 -24.73
CA PRO A 185 5.40 -1.15 -23.79
C PRO A 185 4.71 0.21 -23.67
N GLY A 186 4.55 0.70 -22.43
CA GLY A 186 3.90 1.99 -22.13
C GLY A 186 2.39 1.98 -22.09
N SER A 187 1.73 0.86 -22.43
CA SER A 187 0.29 0.71 -22.28
C SER A 187 -0.09 0.38 -20.82
N PHE A 188 -1.21 0.95 -20.36
CA PHE A 188 -1.72 0.72 -19.03
C PHE A 188 -2.62 -0.51 -18.96
N PRO A 189 -2.61 -1.27 -17.85
CA PRO A 189 -3.56 -2.35 -17.63
C PRO A 189 -5.00 -1.86 -17.67
N LYS A 190 -5.88 -2.71 -18.20
CA LYS A 190 -7.32 -2.44 -18.32
C LYS A 190 -8.10 -3.38 -17.40
N THR A 191 -9.04 -2.83 -16.68
CA THR A 191 -9.99 -3.56 -15.84
C THR A 191 -11.38 -3.46 -16.44
N GLN A 192 -12.01 -4.60 -16.71
CA GLN A 192 -13.40 -4.69 -17.12
C GLN A 192 -14.20 -5.42 -16.05
N LEU A 193 -15.39 -4.93 -15.75
CA LEU A 193 -16.28 -5.48 -14.73
C LEU A 193 -17.57 -5.97 -15.39
N LYS A 194 -17.94 -7.22 -15.11
CA LYS A 194 -19.18 -7.82 -15.56
C LYS A 194 -19.94 -8.42 -14.38
N PRO A 195 -21.10 -7.88 -14.02
CA PRO A 195 -21.89 -8.46 -12.94
C PRO A 195 -22.43 -9.84 -13.36
N ARG A 196 -22.51 -10.77 -12.43
CA ARG A 196 -23.24 -12.03 -12.63
C ARG A 196 -24.72 -11.74 -12.74
N ARG A 197 -25.42 -12.49 -13.58
CA ARG A 197 -26.88 -12.30 -13.79
C ARG A 197 -27.73 -12.75 -12.61
N ARG A 198 -27.22 -13.65 -11.79
CA ARG A 198 -27.95 -14.21 -10.65
C ARG A 198 -27.33 -13.68 -9.37
N PRO A 199 -28.16 -13.22 -8.44
CA PRO A 199 -27.71 -12.96 -7.09
C PRO A 199 -27.07 -14.21 -6.46
N SER A 200 -26.14 -14.01 -5.55
CA SER A 200 -25.50 -15.06 -4.80
C SER A 200 -25.24 -14.59 -3.37
N PRO A 201 -25.30 -15.47 -2.36
CA PRO A 201 -24.94 -15.07 -1.01
C PRO A 201 -23.46 -14.70 -0.93
N LEU A 202 -23.12 -13.77 -0.03
CA LEU A 202 -21.73 -13.42 0.28
C LEU A 202 -21.02 -14.66 0.84
N CYS A 203 -21.66 -15.32 1.79
CA CYS A 203 -21.18 -16.50 2.47
C CYS A 203 -21.94 -17.73 1.98
N ASP A 204 -21.22 -18.70 1.51
CA ASP A 204 -21.67 -20.02 1.10
C ASP A 204 -20.99 -21.09 1.97
N ASP A 205 -21.02 -22.34 1.53
CA ASP A 205 -20.40 -23.46 2.25
C ASP A 205 -18.87 -23.31 2.45
N GLN A 206 -18.23 -22.39 1.75
CA GLN A 206 -16.80 -22.09 1.89
C GLN A 206 -16.51 -21.11 3.04
N VAL A 207 -17.52 -20.42 3.55
CA VAL A 207 -17.41 -19.45 4.65
C VAL A 207 -18.21 -19.94 5.84
N ALA A 208 -17.53 -20.55 6.81
CA ALA A 208 -18.17 -21.19 7.95
C ALA A 208 -18.88 -20.19 8.90
N ASP A 209 -18.40 -18.96 9.01
CA ASP A 209 -18.95 -17.90 9.87
C ASP A 209 -19.01 -16.57 9.13
N CYS A 210 -20.20 -16.26 8.62
CA CYS A 210 -20.43 -15.03 7.85
C CYS A 210 -20.34 -13.77 8.72
N GLN A 211 -20.75 -13.82 9.97
CA GLN A 211 -20.66 -12.67 10.88
C GLN A 211 -19.20 -12.36 11.18
N ALA A 212 -18.39 -13.38 11.47
CA ALA A 212 -16.96 -13.19 11.67
C ALA A 212 -16.27 -12.61 10.42
N LEU A 213 -16.68 -13.02 9.21
CA LEU A 213 -16.19 -12.43 7.96
C LEU A 213 -16.54 -10.94 7.90
N LEU A 214 -17.77 -10.56 8.15
CA LEU A 214 -18.22 -9.15 8.13
C LEU A 214 -17.52 -8.32 9.21
N ASP A 215 -17.33 -8.89 10.40
CA ASP A 215 -16.60 -8.21 11.49
C ASP A 215 -15.11 -8.03 11.20
N SER A 216 -14.57 -8.85 10.29
CA SER A 216 -13.17 -8.79 9.85
C SER A 216 -12.88 -7.72 8.79
N VAL A 217 -13.90 -7.02 8.27
CA VAL A 217 -13.72 -6.00 7.23
C VAL A 217 -12.81 -4.90 7.74
N PRO A 218 -11.64 -4.66 7.11
CA PRO A 218 -10.71 -3.64 7.57
C PRO A 218 -11.30 -2.23 7.43
N ASP A 219 -11.04 -1.38 8.41
CA ASP A 219 -11.30 0.06 8.27
C ASP A 219 -10.29 0.66 7.28
N ILE A 220 -10.74 0.86 6.05
CA ILE A 220 -9.89 1.35 4.96
C ILE A 220 -9.29 2.72 5.29
N SER A 221 -9.98 3.55 6.08
CA SER A 221 -9.48 4.87 6.47
C SER A 221 -8.21 4.81 7.32
N LYS A 222 -7.97 3.68 7.99
CA LYS A 222 -6.80 3.44 8.86
C LYS A 222 -5.66 2.67 8.20
N ILE A 223 -5.84 2.20 6.96
CA ILE A 223 -4.82 1.42 6.26
C ILE A 223 -3.62 2.28 5.84
N PHE A 224 -3.88 3.56 5.58
CA PHE A 224 -2.87 4.48 5.08
C PHE A 224 -2.38 5.40 6.19
N GLU A 225 -1.06 5.49 6.33
CA GLU A 225 -0.42 6.40 7.27
C GLU A 225 -0.67 7.85 6.85
N ARG A 226 -1.25 8.64 7.77
CA ARG A 226 -1.36 10.09 7.63
C ARG A 226 -0.04 10.72 8.02
N LYS A 227 0.53 11.51 7.13
CA LYS A 227 1.72 12.32 7.39
C LYS A 227 1.35 13.78 7.56
N THR A 228 2.05 14.44 8.47
CA THR A 228 1.92 15.88 8.65
C THR A 228 2.55 16.64 7.48
N SER A 229 2.21 17.93 7.34
CA SER A 229 2.82 18.81 6.34
C SER A 229 4.35 18.86 6.45
N ASP A 230 4.88 18.91 7.69
CA ASP A 230 6.33 18.95 7.95
C ASP A 230 7.02 17.62 7.53
N GLU A 231 6.40 16.47 7.80
CA GLU A 231 6.91 15.18 7.35
C GLU A 231 6.92 15.07 5.82
N VAL A 232 5.88 15.59 5.16
CA VAL A 232 5.79 15.64 3.70
C VAL A 232 6.83 16.60 3.12
N GLN A 233 7.11 17.74 3.80
CA GLN A 233 8.18 18.66 3.42
C GLN A 233 9.55 17.98 3.48
N ALA A 234 9.83 17.26 4.57
CA ALA A 234 11.10 16.54 4.71
C ALA A 234 11.31 15.49 3.60
N ILE A 235 10.23 14.78 3.20
CA ILE A 235 10.28 13.83 2.09
C ILE A 235 10.57 14.54 0.75
N LEU A 236 9.94 15.69 0.53
CA LEU A 236 10.17 16.49 -0.68
C LEU A 236 11.62 17.01 -0.74
N ASP A 237 12.15 17.50 0.38
CA ASP A 237 13.54 18.01 0.47
C ASP A 237 14.56 16.90 0.19
N ASP A 238 14.35 15.68 0.73
CA ASP A 238 15.21 14.51 0.45
C ASP A 238 15.13 14.13 -1.04
N PHE A 239 13.94 14.13 -1.63
CA PHE A 239 13.73 13.87 -3.05
C PHE A 239 14.51 14.86 -3.93
N LEU A 240 14.39 16.16 -3.68
CA LEU A 240 15.05 17.20 -4.45
C LEU A 240 16.57 17.19 -4.28
N SER A 241 17.08 16.86 -3.09
CA SER A 241 18.53 16.75 -2.85
C SER A 241 19.16 15.55 -3.56
N THR A 242 18.40 14.45 -3.70
CA THR A 242 18.87 13.25 -4.38
C THR A 242 18.89 13.41 -5.90
N ASP A 243 17.93 14.14 -6.45
CA ASP A 243 17.84 14.43 -7.90
C ASP A 243 18.98 15.34 -8.35
N SER A 244 19.32 16.37 -7.57
CA SER A 244 20.45 17.28 -7.86
C SER A 244 21.83 16.59 -7.83
N SER A 245 21.97 15.50 -7.06
CA SER A 245 23.21 14.70 -7.00
C SER A 245 23.39 13.75 -8.20
N SER A 246 22.30 13.40 -8.89
CA SER A 246 22.36 12.55 -10.09
C SER A 246 22.75 13.33 -11.36
N GLU A 247 22.39 14.60 -11.47
CA GLU A 247 22.77 15.46 -12.60
C GLU A 247 24.27 15.83 -12.59
N ASN A 248 24.87 16.00 -11.41
CA ASN A 248 26.31 16.29 -11.29
C ASN A 248 27.24 15.12 -11.63
N ARG A 249 26.71 13.87 -11.66
CA ARG A 249 27.51 12.69 -12.04
C ARG A 249 27.65 12.48 -13.54
N SER A 250 26.76 13.05 -14.33
CA SER A 250 26.77 12.91 -15.80
C SER A 250 27.69 13.94 -16.50
N THR A 251 28.17 14.97 -15.82
CA THR A 251 29.07 16.01 -16.38
C THR A 251 30.55 15.78 -16.10
N GLU A 252 30.93 14.81 -15.27
CA GLU A 252 32.34 14.52 -14.97
C GLU A 252 32.97 13.38 -15.82
N THR A 253 32.24 12.79 -16.77
CA THR A 253 32.79 11.69 -17.59
C THR A 253 33.13 12.07 -19.01
N GLU A 254 33.12 13.34 -19.38
CA GLU A 254 33.66 13.87 -20.65
C GLU A 254 34.76 14.88 -20.41
N LYS A 255 35.94 14.39 -20.04
CA LYS A 255 37.25 15.07 -20.27
C LYS A 255 38.35 14.06 -20.45
#